data_1287bee0983bbe01818844de6b506f25
#
_entry.id   1287bee0983bbe01818844de6b506f25
#
_cell.length_a   1.000
_cell.length_b   1.000
_cell.length_c   1.000
_cell.angle_alpha   90.00
_cell.angle_beta   90.00
_cell.angle_gamma   90.00
#
_symmetry.space_group_name_H-M   'P 1'
#
loop_
_entity.id
_entity.type
_entity.pdbx_description
1 polymer ?
#
loop_
_entity_poly.entity_id
_entity_poly.type
_entity_poly.pdbx_seq_one_letter_code
_entity_poly.pdbx_strand_id
1 'polypeptide(L)'
;MMDSEAICDIFCRNLDIERPTYTNLKRLIGQIVSSITALLCFHGALNVGLIEFQTNLVLYLCMHFLLATYAPVISAKKAYCEQLLVAEITSMCFELANQMVRCDLQHGKYMACCLLYPVNVMPKAISAAIAT
;
A
#
# COMPACT_ATOMS: atom_id res chain seq x y z
N MET A 1 -5.77 9.17 -1.15
CA MET A 1 -5.72 10.12 -0.02
C MET A 1 -4.54 9.76 0.87
N MET A 2 -3.76 10.73 1.28
CA MET A 2 -2.57 10.52 2.12
C MET A 2 -2.49 11.60 3.18
N ASP A 3 -2.26 11.19 4.42
CA ASP A 3 -2.16 12.08 5.58
C ASP A 3 -0.68 12.16 6.02
N SER A 4 -0.14 13.37 6.10
CA SER A 4 1.26 13.56 6.49
C SER A 4 1.54 13.11 7.91
N GLU A 5 0.60 13.22 8.81
CA GLU A 5 0.74 12.76 10.20
C GLU A 5 0.85 11.24 10.29
N ALA A 6 0.01 10.51 9.54
CA ALA A 6 0.10 9.05 9.46
C ALA A 6 1.42 8.59 8.85
N ILE A 7 1.92 9.29 7.84
CA ILE A 7 3.20 8.99 7.21
C ILE A 7 4.36 9.24 8.18
N CYS A 8 4.31 10.32 8.96
CA CYS A 8 5.32 10.58 10.01
C CYS A 8 5.35 9.44 11.04
N ASP A 9 4.21 8.94 11.46
CA ASP A 9 4.13 7.81 12.40
C ASP A 9 4.74 6.53 11.82
N ILE A 10 4.55 6.29 10.51
CA ILE A 10 5.17 5.15 9.83
C ILE A 10 6.70 5.29 9.82
N PHE A 11 7.23 6.48 9.55
CA PHE A 11 8.67 6.72 9.62
C PHE A 11 9.24 6.47 11.02
N CYS A 12 8.54 6.94 12.05
CA CYS A 12 8.98 6.73 13.43
C CYS A 12 8.98 5.26 13.82
N ARG A 13 7.97 4.51 13.43
CA ARG A 13 7.82 3.11 13.83
C ARG A 13 8.65 2.14 12.98
N ASN A 14 8.59 2.29 11.67
CA ASN A 14 9.16 1.30 10.76
C ASN A 14 10.59 1.63 10.33
N LEU A 15 10.93 2.90 10.22
CA LEU A 15 12.24 3.35 9.77
C LEU A 15 13.11 3.93 10.88
N ASP A 16 12.61 4.00 12.12
CA ASP A 16 13.31 4.51 13.30
C ASP A 16 13.86 5.94 13.10
N ILE A 17 13.18 6.77 12.34
CA ILE A 17 13.53 8.17 12.13
C ILE A 17 12.72 9.03 13.11
N GLU A 18 13.39 9.61 14.09
CA GLU A 18 12.71 10.41 15.12
C GLU A 18 12.10 11.70 14.60
N ARG A 19 12.75 12.33 13.64
CA ARG A 19 12.30 13.60 13.06
C ARG A 19 12.29 13.53 11.54
N PRO A 20 11.19 13.01 10.93
CA PRO A 20 11.09 12.96 9.47
C PRO A 20 11.00 14.38 8.89
N THR A 21 11.73 14.61 7.80
CA THR A 21 11.69 15.85 7.04
C THR A 21 10.70 15.74 5.87
N TYR A 22 10.33 16.86 5.28
CA TYR A 22 9.50 16.85 4.07
C TYR A 22 10.11 16.04 2.92
N THR A 23 11.43 16.01 2.81
CA THR A 23 12.14 15.21 1.81
C THR A 23 11.86 13.72 2.01
N ASN A 24 11.88 13.25 3.26
CA ASN A 24 11.57 11.87 3.59
C ASN A 24 10.10 11.52 3.25
N LEU A 25 9.17 12.39 3.62
CA LEU A 25 7.76 12.22 3.32
C LEU A 25 7.51 12.16 1.80
N LYS A 26 8.13 13.04 1.04
CA LYS A 26 8.03 13.07 -0.43
C LYS A 26 8.57 11.79 -1.06
N ARG A 27 9.66 11.24 -0.54
CA ARG A 27 10.23 9.98 -1.05
C ARG A 27 9.27 8.82 -0.89
N LEU A 28 8.67 8.67 0.28
CA LEU A 28 7.70 7.60 0.52
C LEU A 28 6.46 7.76 -0.35
N ILE A 29 5.91 8.97 -0.43
CA ILE A 29 4.77 9.28 -1.29
C ILE A 29 5.11 8.99 -2.76
N GLY A 30 6.30 9.38 -3.21
CA GLY A 30 6.78 9.10 -4.55
C GLY A 30 6.89 7.61 -4.85
N GLN A 31 7.34 6.80 -3.93
CA GLN A 31 7.37 5.35 -4.08
C GLN A 31 5.98 4.74 -4.21
N ILE A 32 5.03 5.20 -3.42
CA ILE A 32 3.64 4.73 -3.47
C ILE A 32 3.01 5.08 -4.81
N VAL A 33 3.12 6.32 -5.24
CA VAL A 33 2.58 6.78 -6.53
C VAL A 33 3.25 6.07 -7.70
N SER A 34 4.56 5.88 -7.65
CA SER A 34 5.30 5.14 -8.68
C SER A 34 4.84 3.69 -8.77
N SER A 35 4.58 3.04 -7.63
CA SER A 35 4.07 1.67 -7.61
C SER A 35 2.67 1.56 -8.21
N ILE A 36 1.80 2.51 -7.93
CA ILE A 36 0.44 2.55 -8.49
C ILE A 36 0.48 2.81 -9.99
N THR A 37 1.36 3.69 -10.45
CA THR A 37 1.47 4.06 -11.87
C THR A 37 2.40 3.15 -12.67
N ALA A 38 3.00 2.14 -12.06
CA ALA A 38 3.85 1.18 -12.76
C ALA A 38 3.13 0.45 -13.90
N LEU A 39 1.82 0.30 -13.79
CA LEU A 39 0.99 -0.29 -14.84
C LEU A 39 1.05 0.45 -16.17
N LEU A 40 1.33 1.76 -16.14
CA LEU A 40 1.46 2.59 -17.33
C LEU A 40 2.84 2.46 -18.00
N CYS A 41 3.84 2.03 -17.23
CA CYS A 41 5.23 1.95 -17.70
C CYS A 41 5.58 0.59 -18.27
N PHE A 42 4.92 -0.49 -17.81
CA PHE A 42 5.24 -1.85 -18.21
C PHE A 42 4.12 -2.46 -19.06
N HIS A 43 4.51 -3.23 -20.08
CA HIS A 43 3.58 -3.98 -20.91
C HIS A 43 3.30 -5.34 -20.28
N GLY A 44 2.02 -5.68 -20.18
CA GLY A 44 1.59 -6.97 -19.65
C GLY A 44 0.08 -7.15 -19.78
N ALA A 45 -0.38 -8.40 -19.85
CA ALA A 45 -1.80 -8.72 -20.01
C ALA A 45 -2.64 -8.26 -18.81
N LEU A 46 -2.05 -8.17 -17.62
CA LEU A 46 -2.72 -7.73 -16.40
C LEU A 46 -2.57 -6.22 -16.14
N ASN A 47 -1.80 -5.52 -16.95
CA ASN A 47 -1.61 -4.09 -16.81
C ASN A 47 -2.78 -3.34 -17.43
N VAL A 48 -3.43 -2.54 -16.63
CA VAL A 48 -4.63 -1.78 -16.99
C VAL A 48 -4.41 -0.29 -16.74
N GLY A 49 -5.17 0.55 -17.40
CA GLY A 49 -5.10 1.99 -17.19
C GLY A 49 -5.72 2.43 -15.86
N LEU A 50 -5.41 3.66 -15.45
CA LEU A 50 -5.96 4.22 -14.21
C LEU A 50 -7.49 4.33 -14.21
N ILE A 51 -8.11 4.42 -15.37
CA ILE A 51 -9.57 4.46 -15.52
C ILE A 51 -10.22 3.17 -15.01
N GLU A 52 -9.58 2.02 -15.20
CA GLU A 52 -10.09 0.74 -14.70
C GLU A 52 -10.04 0.66 -13.17
N PHE A 53 -9.04 1.25 -12.53
CA PHE A 53 -9.02 1.41 -11.08
C PHE A 53 -10.21 2.20 -10.58
N GLN A 54 -10.50 3.32 -11.23
CA GLN A 54 -11.65 4.14 -10.88
C GLN A 54 -12.95 3.36 -11.05
N THR A 55 -13.11 2.65 -12.16
CA THR A 55 -14.32 1.88 -12.44
C THR A 55 -14.55 0.75 -11.43
N ASN A 56 -13.49 0.07 -11.01
CA ASN A 56 -13.61 -1.08 -10.10
C ASN A 56 -13.68 -0.68 -8.62
N LEU A 57 -13.04 0.43 -8.23
CA LEU A 57 -12.98 0.85 -6.83
C LEU A 57 -14.09 1.83 -6.45
N VAL A 58 -14.60 2.59 -7.39
CA VAL A 58 -15.71 3.54 -7.16
C VAL A 58 -17.00 2.91 -7.63
N LEU A 59 -17.79 2.40 -6.69
CA LEU A 59 -19.01 1.64 -6.98
C LEU A 59 -20.22 2.52 -7.31
N TYR A 60 -20.26 3.74 -6.82
CA TYR A 60 -21.36 4.68 -7.00
C TYR A 60 -20.85 6.04 -7.48
N LEU A 61 -21.71 6.78 -8.19
CA LEU A 61 -21.42 8.14 -8.68
C LEU A 61 -21.44 9.17 -7.53
N CYS A 62 -20.59 8.96 -6.53
CA CYS A 62 -20.39 9.85 -5.39
C CYS A 62 -18.92 10.20 -5.24
N MET A 63 -18.62 11.21 -4.43
CA MET A 63 -17.23 11.49 -4.07
C MET A 63 -16.71 10.44 -3.10
N HIS A 64 -15.78 9.61 -3.56
CA HIS A 64 -15.11 8.62 -2.73
C HIS A 64 -13.63 8.98 -2.58
N PHE A 65 -13.13 8.87 -1.35
CA PHE A 65 -11.71 9.04 -1.06
C PHE A 65 -11.08 7.67 -0.88
N LEU A 66 -10.18 7.34 -1.81
CA LEU A 66 -9.46 6.07 -1.78
C LEU A 66 -8.33 6.12 -0.76
N LEU A 67 -8.24 5.09 0.06
CA LEU A 67 -7.17 4.91 1.02
C LEU A 67 -6.06 4.09 0.40
N ALA A 68 -4.82 4.47 0.67
CA ALA A 68 -3.65 3.77 0.18
C ALA A 68 -2.87 3.15 1.35
N THR A 69 -2.24 2.01 1.09
CA THR A 69 -1.32 1.34 1.99
C THR A 69 -0.13 0.85 1.18
N TYR A 70 1.05 0.93 1.75
CA TYR A 70 2.27 0.43 1.15
C TYR A 70 3.02 -0.46 2.15
N ALA A 71 3.30 -1.67 1.77
CA ALA A 71 4.02 -2.62 2.60
C ALA A 71 5.01 -3.43 1.76
N PRO A 72 6.16 -3.84 2.31
CA PRO A 72 6.68 -3.44 3.62
C PRO A 72 7.40 -2.08 3.57
N VAL A 73 7.30 -1.30 4.63
CA VAL A 73 8.12 -0.10 4.83
C VAL A 73 9.18 -0.46 5.88
N ILE A 74 10.37 -0.81 5.43
CA ILE A 74 11.46 -1.29 6.27
C ILE A 74 12.76 -0.57 5.88
N SER A 75 13.62 -0.31 6.88
CA SER A 75 14.96 0.21 6.59
C SER A 75 15.82 -0.84 5.89
N ALA A 76 16.79 -0.40 5.08
CA ALA A 76 17.70 -1.30 4.37
C ALA A 76 18.44 -2.26 5.31
N LYS A 77 18.78 -1.80 6.52
CA LYS A 77 19.44 -2.64 7.53
C LYS A 77 18.56 -3.78 8.01
N LYS A 78 17.28 -3.51 8.26
CA LYS A 78 16.31 -4.51 8.69
C LYS A 78 15.91 -5.46 7.56
N ALA A 79 15.93 -4.99 6.31
CA ALA A 79 15.57 -5.80 5.15
C ALA A 79 16.48 -7.03 4.96
N TYR A 80 17.75 -6.95 5.36
CA TYR A 80 18.68 -8.10 5.32
C TYR A 80 18.38 -9.13 6.40
N CYS A 81 17.76 -8.74 7.50
CA CYS A 81 17.51 -9.60 8.65
C CYS A 81 16.12 -10.25 8.63
N GLU A 82 15.19 -9.68 7.90
CA GLU A 82 13.80 -10.12 7.85
C GLU A 82 13.48 -10.80 6.52
N GLN A 83 13.01 -12.04 6.60
CA GLN A 83 12.43 -12.74 5.45
C GLN A 83 10.91 -12.63 5.56
N LEU A 84 10.31 -11.85 4.65
CA LEU A 84 8.88 -11.65 4.63
C LEU A 84 8.22 -12.57 3.60
N LEU A 85 7.24 -13.33 4.05
CA LEU A 85 6.40 -14.15 3.19
C LEU A 85 5.27 -13.28 2.59
N VAL A 86 4.73 -13.73 1.46
CA VAL A 86 3.62 -13.03 0.79
C VAL A 86 2.41 -12.87 1.71
N ALA A 87 2.10 -13.89 2.50
CA ALA A 87 1.01 -13.84 3.47
C ALA A 87 1.22 -12.76 4.53
N GLU A 88 2.44 -12.63 5.05
CA GLU A 88 2.80 -11.61 6.04
C GLU A 88 2.71 -10.21 5.46
N ILE A 89 3.22 -10.00 4.26
CA ILE A 89 3.16 -8.70 3.56
C ILE A 89 1.70 -8.30 3.30
N THR A 90 0.88 -9.24 2.86
CA THR A 90 -0.56 -9.00 2.63
C THR A 90 -1.27 -8.62 3.93
N SER A 91 -0.98 -9.31 5.02
CA SER A 91 -1.52 -8.99 6.35
C SER A 91 -1.09 -7.61 6.83
N MET A 92 0.16 -7.21 6.57
CA MET A 92 0.67 -5.87 6.90
C MET A 92 -0.09 -4.77 6.19
N CYS A 93 -0.59 -5.00 4.97
CA CYS A 93 -1.38 -4.03 4.23
C CYS A 93 -2.71 -3.69 4.93
N PHE A 94 -3.27 -4.61 5.69
CA PHE A 94 -4.54 -4.42 6.40
C PHE A 94 -4.39 -3.92 7.84
N GLU A 95 -3.16 -3.77 8.33
CA GLU A 95 -2.92 -3.20 9.65
C GLU A 95 -3.21 -1.70 9.69
N LEU A 96 -3.86 -1.25 10.74
CA LEU A 96 -4.13 0.17 10.98
C LEU A 96 -2.87 1.02 10.98
N ALA A 97 -1.80 0.49 11.54
CA ALA A 97 -0.53 1.18 11.67
C ALA A 97 0.13 1.52 10.33
N ASN A 98 -0.15 0.74 9.29
CA ASN A 98 0.46 0.88 7.96
C ASN A 98 -0.40 1.67 6.98
N GLN A 99 -1.56 2.14 7.40
CA GLN A 99 -2.42 2.97 6.55
C GLN A 99 -1.82 4.38 6.37
N MET A 100 -1.96 4.93 5.17
CA MET A 100 -1.48 6.29 4.85
C MET A 100 -2.43 7.39 5.33
N VAL A 101 -3.52 7.01 5.97
CA VAL A 101 -4.50 7.92 6.56
C VAL A 101 -4.86 7.40 7.94
N ARG A 102 -4.99 8.30 8.90
CA ARG A 102 -5.52 7.95 10.22
C ARG A 102 -7.02 7.76 10.13
N CYS A 103 -7.45 6.50 10.13
CA CYS A 103 -8.86 6.14 10.15
C CYS A 103 -9.03 4.82 10.91
N ASP A 104 -10.21 4.63 11.46
CA ASP A 104 -10.57 3.39 12.15
C ASP A 104 -11.18 2.41 11.15
N LEU A 105 -10.41 1.39 10.79
CA LEU A 105 -10.85 0.34 9.88
C LEU A 105 -11.60 -0.79 10.57
N GLN A 106 -11.46 -0.91 11.89
CA GLN A 106 -12.09 -2.01 12.65
C GLN A 106 -13.61 -1.89 12.69
N HIS A 107 -14.11 -0.66 12.74
CA HIS A 107 -15.54 -0.36 12.76
C HIS A 107 -16.12 -0.07 11.37
N GLY A 108 -15.27 -0.05 10.35
CA GLY A 108 -15.66 0.17 8.97
C GLY A 108 -15.81 -1.12 8.17
N LYS A 109 -16.37 -0.98 6.97
CA LYS A 109 -16.46 -2.08 6.01
C LYS A 109 -15.78 -1.69 4.70
N TYR A 110 -15.07 -2.62 4.10
CA TYR A 110 -14.50 -2.43 2.78
C TYR A 110 -15.58 -2.62 1.72
N MET A 111 -15.73 -1.62 0.86
CA MET A 111 -16.61 -1.72 -0.31
C MET A 111 -15.89 -2.35 -1.49
N ALA A 112 -14.62 -2.04 -1.65
CA ALA A 112 -13.75 -2.60 -2.68
C ALA A 112 -12.29 -2.49 -2.25
N CYS A 113 -11.47 -3.45 -2.67
CA CYS A 113 -10.02 -3.45 -2.42
C CYS A 113 -9.28 -3.84 -3.69
N CYS A 114 -8.11 -3.23 -3.90
CA CYS A 114 -7.20 -3.59 -4.96
C CYS A 114 -5.80 -3.78 -4.39
N LEU A 115 -5.21 -4.94 -4.62
CA LEU A 115 -3.86 -5.28 -4.21
C LEU A 115 -2.96 -5.33 -5.44
N LEU A 116 -1.88 -4.56 -5.41
CA LEU A 116 -0.90 -4.50 -6.48
C LEU A 116 0.43 -5.11 -6.00
N TYR A 117 0.93 -6.08 -6.74
CA TYR A 117 2.21 -6.73 -6.48
C TYR A 117 3.18 -6.44 -7.63
N PRO A 118 4.07 -5.46 -7.49
CA PRO A 118 5.00 -5.09 -8.58
C PRO A 118 6.18 -6.04 -8.73
N VAL A 119 6.14 -7.21 -8.11
CA VAL A 119 7.17 -8.25 -8.18
C VAL A 119 6.57 -9.57 -8.63
N ASN A 120 7.45 -10.47 -9.09
CA ASN A 120 7.04 -11.83 -9.46
C ASN A 120 6.59 -12.60 -8.21
N VAL A 121 5.27 -12.71 -8.05
CA VAL A 121 4.65 -13.46 -6.97
C VAL A 121 3.73 -14.53 -7.56
N MET A 122 3.74 -15.71 -6.98
CA MET A 122 2.83 -16.77 -7.41
C MET A 122 1.38 -16.42 -7.09
N PRO A 123 0.44 -16.42 -8.07
CA PRO A 123 -0.96 -16.11 -7.83
C PRO A 123 -1.62 -17.00 -6.76
N LYS A 124 -1.18 -18.24 -6.64
CA LYS A 124 -1.64 -19.18 -5.63
C LYS A 124 -1.34 -18.72 -4.21
N ALA A 125 -0.15 -18.16 -3.98
CA ALA A 125 0.26 -17.63 -2.68
C ALA A 125 -0.59 -16.41 -2.29
N ILE A 126 -0.88 -15.55 -3.25
CA ILE A 126 -1.73 -14.37 -3.05
C ILE A 126 -3.17 -14.79 -2.69
N SER A 127 -3.73 -15.73 -3.42
CA SER A 127 -5.08 -16.25 -3.15
C SER A 127 -5.18 -16.89 -1.77
N ALA A 128 -4.17 -17.63 -1.35
CA ALA A 128 -4.09 -18.21 -0.02
C ALA A 128 -4.01 -17.13 1.08
N ALA A 129 -3.25 -16.07 0.84
CA ALA A 129 -3.10 -14.96 1.78
C ALA A 129 -4.41 -14.16 1.94
N ILE A 130 -5.15 -13.97 0.86
CA ILE A 130 -6.44 -13.25 0.90
C ILE A 130 -7.51 -14.07 1.61
N ALA A 131 -7.46 -15.39 1.54
CA ALA A 131 -8.42 -16.28 2.17
C ALA A 131 -8.30 -16.30 3.72
N THR A 132 -7.19 -15.81 4.26
CA THR A 132 -6.95 -15.73 5.71
C THR A 132 -7.50 -14.43 6.28
#